data_1f5863058f727e76c24ab90f9f5d5593
#
_entry.id   1f5863058f727e76c24ab90f9f5d5593
#
_cell.length_a   1.000
_cell.length_b   1.000
_cell.length_c   1.000
_cell.angle_alpha   90.00
_cell.angle_beta   90.00
_cell.angle_gamma   90.00
#
_symmetry.space_group_name_H-M   'P 1'
#
loop_
_entity.id
_entity.type
_entity.pdbx_description
1 polymer ?
#
loop_
_entity_poly.entity_id
_entity_poly.type
_entity_poly.pdbx_seq_one_letter_code
_entity_poly.pdbx_strand_id
1 'polypeptide(L)'
;MPLENRLPLQAAETAHALKVSGTDIGTGAAELEQLASGRTPPVTTLGDMPLIVLSQGHRDPASVPSGAAITPEVLQDYDQTWEQLQLELTALSTNGKRVVAEGSGHNIQFDRPDVVIGAIEELLAVARR
;
A
#
# COMPACT_ATOMS: atom_id res chain seq x y z
N MET A 1 -6.40 -2.40 -18.31
CA MET A 1 -7.75 -2.99 -18.26
C MET A 1 -8.49 -2.36 -17.10
N PRO A 2 -9.68 -1.79 -17.29
CA PRO A 2 -10.44 -1.19 -16.20
C PRO A 2 -10.76 -2.24 -15.12
N LEU A 3 -10.79 -1.80 -13.88
CA LEU A 3 -11.03 -2.61 -12.68
C LEU A 3 -12.31 -3.46 -12.77
N GLU A 4 -13.34 -2.85 -13.33
CA GLU A 4 -14.68 -3.42 -13.49
C GLU A 4 -14.70 -4.75 -14.25
N ASN A 5 -13.71 -4.99 -15.12
CA ASN A 5 -13.62 -6.23 -15.90
C ASN A 5 -12.85 -7.37 -15.18
N ARG A 6 -12.29 -7.12 -14.00
CA ARG A 6 -11.51 -8.10 -13.23
C ARG A 6 -12.26 -8.67 -12.02
N LEU A 7 -13.37 -8.05 -11.64
CA LEU A 7 -14.16 -8.45 -10.48
C LEU A 7 -15.42 -9.22 -10.92
N PRO A 8 -15.93 -10.17 -10.10
CA PRO A 8 -17.27 -10.70 -10.27
C PRO A 8 -18.29 -9.56 -10.35
N LEU A 9 -19.33 -9.71 -11.17
CA LEU A 9 -20.32 -8.65 -11.45
C LEU A 9 -20.81 -7.92 -10.20
N GLN A 10 -21.14 -8.65 -9.13
CA GLN A 10 -21.61 -8.06 -7.87
C GLN A 10 -20.53 -7.22 -7.17
N ALA A 11 -19.29 -7.65 -7.20
CA ALA A 11 -18.17 -6.90 -6.62
C ALA A 11 -17.85 -5.65 -7.45
N ALA A 12 -17.99 -5.72 -8.77
CA ALA A 12 -17.82 -4.58 -9.68
C ALA A 12 -18.90 -3.51 -9.45
N GLU A 13 -20.15 -3.92 -9.26
CA GLU A 13 -21.26 -3.01 -8.95
C GLU A 13 -21.09 -2.32 -7.58
N THR A 14 -20.62 -3.07 -6.57
CA THR A 14 -20.32 -2.52 -5.26
C THR A 14 -19.16 -1.54 -5.31
N ALA A 15 -18.08 -1.87 -6.02
CA ALA A 15 -16.94 -0.97 -6.20
C ALA A 15 -17.33 0.30 -6.96
N HIS A 16 -18.22 0.19 -7.96
CA HIS A 16 -18.74 1.34 -8.69
C HIS A 16 -19.63 2.23 -7.80
N ALA A 17 -20.50 1.64 -7.00
CA ALA A 17 -21.36 2.37 -6.06
C ALA A 17 -20.52 3.12 -5.00
N LEU A 18 -19.48 2.51 -4.45
CA LEU A 18 -18.55 3.13 -3.51
C LEU A 18 -17.79 4.30 -4.15
N LYS A 19 -17.34 4.15 -5.38
CA LYS A 19 -16.65 5.19 -6.15
C LYS A 19 -17.55 6.39 -6.47
N VAL A 20 -18.83 6.14 -6.71
CA VAL A 20 -19.83 7.20 -7.03
C VAL A 20 -20.33 7.91 -5.75
N SER A 21 -20.30 7.24 -4.60
CA SER A 21 -20.82 7.80 -3.34
C SER A 21 -19.99 8.95 -2.76
N GLY A 22 -18.77 9.17 -3.30
CA GLY A 22 -17.88 10.25 -2.85
C GLY A 22 -17.36 10.09 -1.40
N THR A 23 -17.79 9.05 -0.71
CA THR A 23 -17.43 8.77 0.70
C THR A 23 -15.94 8.42 0.84
N ASP A 24 -15.37 7.86 -0.20
CA ASP A 24 -13.99 7.36 -0.19
C ASP A 24 -12.96 8.51 -0.16
N ILE A 25 -13.21 9.58 -0.89
CA ILE A 25 -12.31 10.75 -0.93
C ILE A 25 -12.37 11.53 0.40
N GLY A 26 -13.54 11.62 1.01
CA GLY A 26 -13.73 12.32 2.28
C GLY A 26 -13.02 11.62 3.45
N THR A 27 -13.06 10.30 3.48
CA THR A 27 -12.42 9.49 4.53
C THR A 27 -10.89 9.57 4.44
N GLY A 28 -10.34 9.43 3.26
CA GLY A 28 -8.88 9.55 3.04
C GLY A 28 -8.34 10.94 3.37
N ALA A 29 -9.09 12.01 3.03
CA ALA A 29 -8.71 13.38 3.37
C ALA A 29 -8.74 13.62 4.89
N ALA A 30 -9.75 13.09 5.61
CA ALA A 30 -9.84 13.20 7.06
C ALA A 30 -8.73 12.43 7.78
N GLU A 31 -8.37 11.25 7.28
CA GLU A 31 -7.24 10.47 7.80
C GLU A 31 -5.91 11.20 7.62
N LEU A 32 -5.66 11.77 6.44
CA LEU A 32 -4.48 12.57 6.16
C LEU A 32 -4.40 13.81 7.05
N GLU A 33 -5.52 14.48 7.31
CA GLU A 33 -5.58 15.62 8.21
C GLU A 33 -5.27 15.20 9.66
N GLN A 34 -5.77 14.07 10.12
CA GLN A 34 -5.44 13.52 11.45
C GLN A 34 -3.94 13.22 11.57
N LEU A 35 -3.35 12.57 10.57
CA LEU A 35 -1.92 12.29 10.54
C LEU A 35 -1.09 13.59 10.52
N ALA A 36 -1.44 14.54 9.68
CA ALA A 36 -0.77 15.84 9.59
C ALA A 36 -0.89 16.67 10.87
N SER A 37 -1.98 16.52 11.64
CA SER A 37 -2.20 17.25 12.89
C SER A 37 -1.36 16.74 14.07
N GLY A 38 -0.66 15.62 13.92
CA GLY A 38 0.10 14.97 14.99
C GLY A 38 -0.73 14.48 16.18
N ARG A 39 -2.06 14.42 16.04
CA ARG A 39 -2.97 13.98 17.11
C ARG A 39 -2.95 12.46 17.32
N THR A 40 -2.54 11.72 16.29
CA THR A 40 -2.37 10.27 16.39
C THR A 40 -0.92 10.00 16.79
N PRO A 41 -0.67 9.41 17.98
CA PRO A 41 0.68 9.07 18.36
C PRO A 41 1.26 8.06 17.36
N PRO A 42 2.54 8.20 17.00
CA PRO A 42 3.17 7.28 16.06
C PRO A 42 3.21 5.88 16.68
N VAL A 43 2.90 4.86 15.88
CA VAL A 43 3.14 3.46 16.26
C VAL A 43 4.64 3.24 16.22
N THR A 44 5.23 2.92 17.36
CA THR A 44 6.68 2.71 17.50
C THR A 44 7.06 1.23 17.47
N THR A 45 6.12 0.34 17.78
CA THR A 45 6.32 -1.11 17.76
C THR A 45 5.00 -1.86 17.66
N LEU A 46 5.04 -3.00 17.00
CA LEU A 46 3.99 -4.02 16.97
C LEU A 46 4.41 -5.27 17.77
N GLY A 47 5.54 -5.20 18.49
CA GLY A 47 6.08 -6.35 19.23
C GLY A 47 6.49 -7.47 18.28
N ASP A 48 5.98 -8.67 18.54
CA ASP A 48 6.24 -9.89 17.74
C ASP A 48 5.05 -10.29 16.84
N MET A 49 4.10 -9.37 16.64
CA MET A 49 2.95 -9.61 15.78
C MET A 49 3.42 -9.97 14.36
N PRO A 50 2.93 -11.07 13.76
CA PRO A 50 3.24 -11.40 12.38
C PRO A 50 2.85 -10.24 11.44
N LEU A 51 3.81 -9.74 10.69
CA LEU A 51 3.65 -8.60 9.80
C LEU A 51 4.24 -8.92 8.43
N ILE A 52 3.45 -8.72 7.38
CA ILE A 52 3.95 -8.76 6.00
C ILE A 52 3.71 -7.39 5.36
N VAL A 53 4.79 -6.75 4.97
CA VAL A 53 4.77 -5.50 4.20
C VAL A 53 4.90 -5.82 2.72
N LEU A 54 3.85 -5.56 1.95
CA LEU A 54 3.88 -5.70 0.50
C LEU A 54 4.29 -4.37 -0.13
N SER A 55 5.37 -4.38 -0.88
CA SER A 55 5.88 -3.19 -1.58
C SER A 55 5.68 -3.34 -3.09
N GLN A 56 5.35 -2.24 -3.76
CA GLN A 56 5.26 -2.22 -5.23
C GLN A 56 6.60 -2.55 -5.87
N GLY A 57 6.56 -3.20 -7.04
CA GLY A 57 7.75 -3.61 -7.78
C GLY A 57 8.41 -2.49 -8.59
N HIS A 58 7.62 -1.49 -8.98
CA HIS A 58 8.12 -0.33 -9.71
C HIS A 58 7.34 0.94 -9.33
N ARG A 59 7.99 2.09 -9.48
CA ARG A 59 7.33 3.38 -9.29
C ARG A 59 6.29 3.60 -10.38
N ASP A 60 5.09 4.02 -9.97
CA ASP A 60 4.10 4.53 -10.91
C ASP A 60 4.54 5.92 -11.41
N PRO A 61 4.77 6.10 -12.72
CA PRO A 61 5.10 7.42 -13.27
C PRO A 61 4.05 8.50 -12.95
N ALA A 62 2.79 8.09 -12.76
CA ALA A 62 1.71 9.00 -12.38
C ALA A 62 1.81 9.50 -10.92
N SER A 63 2.60 8.83 -10.08
CA SER A 63 2.86 9.27 -8.69
C SER A 63 3.85 10.43 -8.60
N VAL A 64 4.50 10.77 -9.69
CA VAL A 64 5.45 11.88 -9.76
C VAL A 64 4.68 13.17 -10.00
N PRO A 65 4.79 14.21 -9.14
CA PRO A 65 4.08 15.46 -9.31
C PRO A 65 4.40 16.12 -10.65
N SER A 66 3.36 16.44 -11.43
CA SER A 66 3.51 17.16 -12.69
C SER A 66 3.96 18.58 -12.43
N GLY A 67 5.00 19.06 -13.13
CA GLY A 67 5.42 20.46 -13.11
C GLY A 67 6.61 20.82 -12.22
N ALA A 68 7.14 19.89 -11.43
CA ALA A 68 8.44 20.07 -10.80
C ALA A 68 9.57 19.72 -11.79
N ALA A 69 10.69 20.42 -11.75
CA ALA A 69 11.91 20.02 -12.43
C ALA A 69 12.47 18.79 -11.70
N ILE A 70 12.00 17.59 -12.10
CA ILE A 70 12.39 16.34 -11.49
C ILE A 70 13.67 15.87 -12.17
N THR A 71 14.78 16.07 -11.49
CA THR A 71 16.08 15.59 -11.95
C THR A 71 16.26 14.10 -11.58
N PRO A 72 17.18 13.38 -12.26
CA PRO A 72 17.52 12.01 -11.88
C PRO A 72 17.95 11.86 -10.41
N GLU A 73 18.61 12.86 -9.85
CA GLU A 73 19.05 12.88 -8.45
C GLU A 73 17.83 12.93 -7.50
N VAL A 74 16.85 13.78 -7.78
CA VAL A 74 15.61 13.87 -7.00
C VAL A 74 14.83 12.55 -7.03
N LEU A 75 14.80 11.88 -8.19
CA LEU A 75 14.18 10.57 -8.30
C LEU A 75 14.92 9.51 -7.50
N GLN A 76 16.25 9.53 -7.51
CA GLN A 76 17.06 8.62 -6.71
C GLN A 76 16.85 8.83 -5.21
N ASP A 77 16.84 10.07 -4.74
CA ASP A 77 16.58 10.40 -3.34
C ASP A 77 15.18 9.94 -2.92
N TYR A 78 14.19 10.12 -3.79
CA TYR A 78 12.83 9.61 -3.56
C TYR A 78 12.82 8.09 -3.41
N ASP A 79 13.48 7.36 -4.30
CA ASP A 79 13.54 5.91 -4.24
C ASP A 79 14.24 5.40 -2.99
N GLN A 80 15.35 6.03 -2.60
CA GLN A 80 16.08 5.70 -1.38
C GLN A 80 15.21 5.95 -0.13
N THR A 81 14.52 7.08 -0.09
CA THR A 81 13.61 7.42 1.01
C THR A 81 12.46 6.42 1.08
N TRP A 82 11.85 6.09 -0.05
CA TRP A 82 10.79 5.10 -0.13
C TRP A 82 11.25 3.74 0.39
N GLU A 83 12.41 3.27 -0.06
CA GLU A 83 13.01 2.01 0.38
C GLU A 83 13.24 2.00 1.89
N GLN A 84 13.81 3.07 2.43
CA GLN A 84 14.04 3.21 3.86
C GLN A 84 12.72 3.15 4.65
N LEU A 85 11.69 3.84 4.22
CA LEU A 85 10.36 3.81 4.86
C LEU A 85 9.73 2.41 4.86
N GLN A 86 9.90 1.64 3.78
CA GLN A 86 9.40 0.26 3.72
C GLN A 86 10.15 -0.66 4.69
N LEU A 87 11.45 -0.45 4.88
CA LEU A 87 12.24 -1.18 5.87
C LEU A 87 11.84 -0.80 7.30
N GLU A 88 11.60 0.47 7.58
CA GLU A 88 11.13 0.94 8.88
C GLU A 88 9.75 0.38 9.22
N LEU A 89 8.81 0.33 8.26
CA LEU A 89 7.53 -0.32 8.44
C LEU A 89 7.68 -1.80 8.80
N THR A 90 8.57 -2.50 8.12
CA THR A 90 8.84 -3.92 8.39
C THR A 90 9.42 -4.12 9.79
N ALA A 91 10.29 -3.21 10.23
CA ALA A 91 10.94 -3.25 11.52
C ALA A 91 10.02 -2.90 12.71
N LEU A 92 8.77 -2.46 12.47
CA LEU A 92 7.79 -2.27 13.54
C LEU A 92 7.48 -3.59 14.27
N SER A 93 7.68 -4.73 13.64
CA SER A 93 7.54 -6.04 14.27
C SER A 93 8.87 -6.80 14.21
N THR A 94 9.22 -7.47 15.32
CA THR A 94 10.35 -8.41 15.35
C THR A 94 10.10 -9.64 14.48
N ASN A 95 8.83 -9.90 14.11
CA ASN A 95 8.37 -10.93 13.19
C ASN A 95 7.84 -10.30 11.89
N GLY A 96 8.49 -9.20 11.46
CA GLY A 96 8.18 -8.50 10.23
C GLY A 96 8.89 -9.10 9.02
N LYS A 97 8.18 -9.16 7.89
CA LYS A 97 8.70 -9.62 6.60
C LYS A 97 8.27 -8.65 5.51
N ARG A 98 9.17 -8.32 4.61
CA ARG A 98 8.87 -7.56 3.41
C ARG A 98 8.83 -8.45 2.18
N VAL A 99 7.85 -8.23 1.31
CA VAL A 99 7.74 -8.89 0.01
C VAL A 99 7.58 -7.81 -1.07
N VAL A 100 8.46 -7.80 -2.04
CA VAL A 100 8.35 -6.93 -3.21
C VAL A 100 7.50 -7.64 -4.25
N ALA A 101 6.39 -7.00 -4.64
CA ALA A 101 5.51 -7.51 -5.69
C ALA A 101 6.07 -7.13 -7.06
N GLU A 102 7.02 -7.91 -7.55
CA GLU A 102 7.65 -7.68 -8.84
C GLU A 102 6.63 -7.54 -9.97
N GLY A 103 6.83 -6.53 -10.81
CA GLY A 103 5.92 -6.24 -11.94
C GLY A 103 4.62 -5.54 -11.55
N SER A 104 4.42 -5.16 -10.27
CA SER A 104 3.27 -4.36 -9.85
C SER A 104 3.61 -2.89 -9.72
N GLY A 105 2.61 -2.04 -9.98
CA GLY A 105 2.60 -0.64 -9.59
C GLY A 105 1.97 -0.45 -8.21
N HIS A 106 1.41 0.74 -7.99
CA HIS A 106 0.80 1.14 -6.71
C HIS A 106 -0.35 0.22 -6.25
N ASN A 107 -1.12 -0.30 -7.18
CA ASN A 107 -2.28 -1.15 -6.89
C ASN A 107 -1.92 -2.64 -6.94
N ILE A 108 -1.10 -3.10 -5.98
CA ILE A 108 -0.59 -4.47 -5.91
C ILE A 108 -1.72 -5.51 -5.97
N GLN A 109 -2.84 -5.25 -5.30
CA GLN A 109 -3.99 -6.16 -5.24
C GLN A 109 -4.63 -6.42 -6.61
N PHE A 110 -4.42 -5.54 -7.58
CA PHE A 110 -4.91 -5.71 -8.95
C PHE A 110 -3.86 -6.24 -9.90
N ASP A 111 -2.62 -5.81 -9.71
CA ASP A 111 -1.51 -6.21 -10.59
C ASP A 111 -0.98 -7.60 -10.22
N ARG A 112 -0.90 -7.89 -8.93
CA ARG A 112 -0.37 -9.14 -8.36
C ARG A 112 -1.25 -9.68 -7.23
N PRO A 113 -2.51 -10.04 -7.52
CA PRO A 113 -3.41 -10.63 -6.52
C PRO A 113 -2.85 -11.93 -5.91
N ASP A 114 -2.05 -12.67 -6.66
CA ASP A 114 -1.36 -13.87 -6.19
C ASP A 114 -0.45 -13.58 -4.98
N VAL A 115 0.29 -12.47 -5.01
CA VAL A 115 1.18 -12.07 -3.91
C VAL A 115 0.36 -11.67 -2.67
N VAL A 116 -0.75 -10.96 -2.87
CA VAL A 116 -1.63 -10.56 -1.76
C VAL A 116 -2.29 -11.78 -1.11
N ILE A 117 -2.83 -12.69 -1.91
CA ILE A 117 -3.45 -13.93 -1.43
C ILE A 117 -2.43 -14.77 -0.67
N GLY A 118 -1.23 -14.96 -1.22
CA GLY A 118 -0.17 -15.72 -0.56
C GLY A 118 0.23 -15.13 0.79
N ALA A 119 0.31 -13.81 0.90
CA ALA A 119 0.59 -13.13 2.17
C ALA A 119 -0.51 -13.35 3.21
N ILE A 120 -1.78 -13.30 2.80
CA ILE A 120 -2.93 -13.58 3.68
C ILE A 120 -2.91 -15.03 4.15
N GLU A 121 -2.67 -15.98 3.25
CA GLU A 121 -2.60 -17.42 3.58
C GLU A 121 -1.46 -17.70 4.58
N GLU A 122 -0.30 -17.08 4.39
CA GLU A 122 0.84 -17.20 5.32
C GLU A 122 0.47 -16.69 6.72
N LEU A 123 -0.15 -15.51 6.83
CA LEU A 123 -0.58 -14.96 8.11
C LEU A 123 -1.66 -15.82 8.78
N LEU A 124 -2.61 -16.35 8.02
CA LEU A 124 -3.64 -17.23 8.54
C LEU A 124 -3.03 -18.55 9.07
N ALA A 125 -2.02 -19.09 8.41
CA ALA A 125 -1.33 -20.29 8.86
C ALA A 125 -0.60 -20.08 10.19
N VAL A 126 -0.05 -18.87 10.42
CA VAL A 126 0.58 -18.51 11.71
C VAL A 126 -0.47 -18.32 12.80
N ALA A 127 -1.58 -17.64 12.49
CA ALA A 127 -2.63 -17.33 13.47
C ALA A 127 -3.41 -18.57 13.97
N ARG A 128 -3.35 -19.68 13.24
CA ARG A 128 -4.02 -20.96 13.60
C ARG A 128 -3.17 -21.89 14.46
N ARG A 129 -1.93 -21.51 14.77
CA ARG A 129 -1.01 -22.29 15.61
C ARG A 129 -1.15 -21.90 17.08
#